data_5da82cc547867851eb36eba3f801a705
#
_entry.id   5da82cc547867851eb36eba3f801a705
#
_cell.length_a   1.000
_cell.length_b   1.000
_cell.length_c   1.000
_cell.angle_alpha   90.00
_cell.angle_beta   90.00
_cell.angle_gamma   90.00
#
_symmetry.space_group_name_H-M   'P 1'
#
loop_
_entity.id
_entity.type
_entity.pdbx_description
1 polymer ?
#
loop_
_entity_poly.entity_id
_entity_poly.type
_entity_poly.pdbx_seq_one_letter_code
_entity_poly.pdbx_strand_id
1 'polypeptide(L)'
;DSSLISSVCARELEKKGERLTTFSVDYENNDQFFTPGKFQPNSDNSYIDIMQRYLNSNQFWTILAPEDLTSVLEQATVARDLPGMADVDFSLLVFCGNIRNRVKVALSGECADESFGGYPWYRDPESRSLEGFPWSQNIQERTSFLSPQLLNKIDPREYVYDKYRCTISQCDILPGTSDQERRMKEMMNLNVQWFMQTLLDRKDRMSMYSGLEVRVPFCD
;
A
#
# COMPACT_ATOMS: atom_id res chain seq x y z
N ASP A 1 4.83 1.31 -11.03
CA ASP A 1 3.46 0.78 -11.13
C ASP A 1 2.52 1.86 -11.65
N SER A 2 2.30 2.93 -10.91
CA SER A 2 1.47 4.06 -11.35
C SER A 2 1.97 4.68 -12.67
N SER A 3 3.29 4.76 -12.88
CA SER A 3 3.89 5.25 -14.13
C SER A 3 3.51 4.40 -15.34
N LEU A 4 3.46 3.07 -15.19
CA LEU A 4 3.06 2.16 -16.26
C LEU A 4 1.58 2.37 -16.64
N ILE A 5 0.69 2.37 -15.65
CA ILE A 5 -0.75 2.62 -15.88
C ILE A 5 -0.95 3.99 -16.52
N SER A 6 -0.31 5.02 -15.98
CA SER A 6 -0.39 6.39 -16.51
C SER A 6 0.09 6.48 -17.95
N SER A 7 1.17 5.76 -18.31
CA SER A 7 1.69 5.75 -19.69
C SER A 7 0.72 5.10 -20.67
N VAL A 8 0.10 3.98 -20.28
CA VAL A 8 -0.91 3.31 -21.11
C VAL A 8 -2.15 4.21 -21.28
N CYS A 9 -2.65 4.78 -20.19
CA CYS A 9 -3.81 5.68 -20.21
C CYS A 9 -3.55 6.93 -21.07
N ALA A 10 -2.38 7.57 -20.89
CA ALA A 10 -2.02 8.76 -21.66
C ALA A 10 -2.03 8.48 -23.17
N ARG A 11 -1.42 7.36 -23.59
CA ARG A 11 -1.40 6.92 -24.98
C ARG A 11 -2.80 6.67 -25.57
N GLU A 12 -3.70 6.07 -24.77
CA GLU A 12 -5.07 5.81 -25.25
C GLU A 12 -5.92 7.09 -25.30
N LEU A 13 -5.71 8.03 -24.38
CA LEU A 13 -6.39 9.33 -24.39
C LEU A 13 -5.87 10.23 -25.53
N GLU A 14 -4.58 10.21 -25.81
CA GLU A 14 -3.98 10.96 -26.93
C GLU A 14 -4.61 10.61 -28.27
N LYS A 15 -4.95 9.33 -28.53
CA LYS A 15 -5.67 8.89 -29.73
C LYS A 15 -7.05 9.56 -29.87
N LYS A 16 -7.62 10.03 -28.77
CA LYS A 16 -8.91 10.74 -28.71
C LYS A 16 -8.75 12.26 -28.68
N GLY A 17 -7.51 12.76 -28.68
CA GLY A 17 -7.23 14.19 -28.52
C GLY A 17 -7.40 14.69 -27.07
N GLU A 18 -7.43 13.78 -26.10
CA GLU A 18 -7.60 14.08 -24.68
C GLU A 18 -6.28 13.98 -23.92
N ARG A 19 -6.19 14.67 -22.80
CA ARG A 19 -5.02 14.63 -21.89
C ARG A 19 -5.36 13.87 -20.62
N LEU A 20 -4.40 13.04 -20.17
CA LEU A 20 -4.52 12.34 -18.90
C LEU A 20 -4.54 13.35 -17.74
N THR A 21 -5.42 13.12 -16.78
CA THR A 21 -5.39 13.80 -15.48
C THR A 21 -4.75 12.87 -14.45
N THR A 22 -3.76 13.39 -13.72
CA THR A 22 -3.03 12.67 -12.67
C THR A 22 -3.14 13.39 -11.33
N PHE A 23 -3.12 12.60 -10.26
CA PHE A 23 -3.24 13.10 -8.89
C PHE A 23 -2.07 12.57 -8.06
N SER A 24 -1.48 13.45 -7.27
CA SER A 24 -0.42 13.10 -6.32
C SER A 24 -0.69 13.74 -4.98
N VAL A 25 -0.17 13.12 -3.93
CA VAL A 25 -0.26 13.60 -2.56
C VAL A 25 1.15 13.79 -2.01
N ASP A 26 1.34 14.82 -1.22
CA ASP A 26 2.54 15.06 -0.44
C ASP A 26 2.15 15.72 0.90
N TYR A 27 3.10 15.82 1.80
CA TYR A 27 2.92 16.44 3.10
C TYR A 27 3.61 17.81 3.13
N GLU A 28 3.04 18.73 3.89
CA GLU A 28 3.62 20.05 4.09
C GLU A 28 5.04 19.92 4.68
N ASN A 29 6.00 20.63 4.08
CA ASN A 29 7.43 20.60 4.46
C ASN A 29 8.09 19.20 4.41
N ASN A 30 7.55 18.27 3.65
CA ASN A 30 8.10 16.91 3.55
C ASN A 30 9.57 16.88 3.12
N ASP A 31 9.99 17.79 2.26
CA ASP A 31 11.38 17.96 1.81
C ASP A 31 12.37 18.25 2.96
N GLN A 32 11.90 18.87 4.06
CA GLN A 32 12.71 19.17 5.25
C GLN A 32 12.81 17.99 6.23
N PHE A 33 11.79 17.13 6.25
CA PHE A 33 11.67 16.03 7.22
C PHE A 33 11.92 14.64 6.61
N PHE A 34 11.90 14.54 5.29
CA PHE A 34 12.12 13.26 4.62
C PHE A 34 13.51 12.70 4.92
N THR A 35 13.55 11.51 5.48
CA THR A 35 14.80 10.77 5.69
C THR A 35 14.75 9.49 4.86
N PRO A 36 15.70 9.31 3.92
CA PRO A 36 15.76 8.08 3.11
C PRO A 36 15.87 6.83 3.98
N GLY A 37 15.07 5.83 3.66
CA GLY A 37 15.04 4.54 4.33
C GLY A 37 15.18 3.37 3.36
N LYS A 38 15.24 2.14 3.89
CA LYS A 38 15.27 0.92 3.04
C LYS A 38 14.01 0.80 2.17
N PHE A 39 12.86 1.24 2.66
CA PHE A 39 11.58 1.18 1.95
C PHE A 39 11.42 2.29 0.93
N GLN A 40 11.81 3.50 1.30
CA GLN A 40 11.69 4.70 0.47
C GLN A 40 13.04 5.39 0.41
N PRO A 41 13.91 5.00 -0.54
CA PRO A 41 15.26 5.55 -0.65
C PRO A 41 15.29 6.97 -1.23
N ASN A 42 14.23 7.39 -1.92
CA ASN A 42 14.11 8.70 -2.55
C ASN A 42 12.71 9.27 -2.34
N SER A 43 12.59 10.60 -2.38
CA SER A 43 11.30 11.27 -2.50
C SER A 43 10.68 11.01 -3.89
N ASP A 44 9.37 10.82 -3.96
CA ASP A 44 8.65 10.56 -5.21
C ASP A 44 8.50 11.82 -6.08
N ASN A 45 8.64 13.01 -5.52
CA ASN A 45 8.34 14.28 -6.17
C ASN A 45 9.09 14.48 -7.50
N SER A 46 10.40 14.19 -7.50
CA SER A 46 11.24 14.32 -8.71
C SER A 46 10.79 13.37 -9.83
N TYR A 47 10.35 12.16 -9.49
CA TYR A 47 9.86 11.17 -10.45
C TYR A 47 8.47 11.56 -10.97
N ILE A 48 7.62 12.11 -10.12
CA ILE A 48 6.29 12.62 -10.51
C ILE A 48 6.46 13.75 -11.53
N ASP A 49 7.37 14.69 -11.30
CA ASP A 49 7.67 15.79 -12.22
C ASP A 49 8.19 15.31 -13.58
N ILE A 50 9.05 14.29 -13.58
CA ILE A 50 9.55 13.67 -14.82
C ILE A 50 8.38 13.03 -15.58
N MET A 51 7.53 12.26 -14.90
CA MET A 51 6.40 11.60 -15.51
C MET A 51 5.34 12.57 -16.02
N GLN A 52 5.04 13.63 -15.27
CA GLN A 52 4.11 14.68 -15.70
C GLN A 52 4.55 15.31 -17.03
N ARG A 53 5.85 15.67 -17.13
CA ARG A 53 6.41 16.27 -18.35
C ARG A 53 6.42 15.28 -19.51
N TYR A 54 6.81 14.03 -19.26
CA TYR A 54 6.84 12.98 -20.28
C TYR A 54 5.45 12.66 -20.84
N LEU A 55 4.44 12.56 -19.97
CA LEU A 55 3.08 12.23 -20.35
C LEU A 55 2.25 13.46 -20.79
N ASN A 56 2.78 14.66 -20.62
CA ASN A 56 2.03 15.90 -20.84
C ASN A 56 0.68 15.88 -20.10
N SER A 57 0.66 15.35 -18.86
CA SER A 57 -0.57 15.17 -18.07
C SER A 57 -0.99 16.46 -17.36
N ASN A 58 -2.28 16.54 -17.01
CA ASN A 58 -2.83 17.55 -16.12
C ASN A 58 -2.63 17.07 -14.68
N GLN A 59 -1.57 17.52 -14.01
CA GLN A 59 -1.22 17.11 -12.67
C GLN A 59 -1.92 17.96 -11.61
N PHE A 60 -2.53 17.30 -10.62
CA PHE A 60 -3.11 17.93 -9.43
C PHE A 60 -2.43 17.39 -8.17
N TRP A 61 -1.95 18.30 -7.34
CA TRP A 61 -1.35 17.99 -6.07
C TRP A 61 -2.34 18.20 -4.93
N THR A 62 -2.31 17.29 -3.96
CA THR A 62 -2.88 17.45 -2.62
C THR A 62 -1.73 17.55 -1.64
N ILE A 63 -1.52 18.72 -1.05
CA ILE A 63 -0.54 18.91 0.02
C ILE A 63 -1.31 18.83 1.33
N LEU A 64 -0.90 17.94 2.21
CA LEU A 64 -1.56 17.65 3.49
C LEU A 64 -0.82 18.34 4.63
N ALA A 65 -1.54 19.16 5.38
CA ALA A 65 -1.07 19.68 6.66
C ALA A 65 -1.46 18.73 7.82
N PRO A 66 -0.79 18.78 8.97
CA PRO A 66 -1.15 17.98 10.15
C PRO A 66 -2.62 18.19 10.60
N GLU A 67 -3.14 19.40 10.44
CA GLU A 67 -4.52 19.76 10.77
C GLU A 67 -5.54 19.05 9.89
N ASP A 68 -5.21 18.84 8.60
CA ASP A 68 -6.07 18.08 7.66
C ASP A 68 -6.26 16.66 8.16
N LEU A 69 -5.18 16.01 8.62
CA LEU A 69 -5.20 14.64 9.12
C LEU A 69 -6.01 14.50 10.39
N THR A 70 -5.80 15.42 11.35
CA THR A 70 -6.53 15.39 12.63
C THR A 70 -8.02 15.68 12.45
N SER A 71 -8.38 16.51 11.48
CA SER A 71 -9.77 16.88 11.19
C SER A 71 -10.65 15.72 10.71
N VAL A 72 -10.04 14.66 10.12
CA VAL A 72 -10.75 13.51 9.54
C VAL A 72 -10.61 12.23 10.36
N LEU A 73 -10.10 12.30 11.58
CA LEU A 73 -9.84 11.16 12.45
C LEU A 73 -11.09 10.30 12.72
N GLU A 74 -12.21 10.94 13.05
CA GLU A 74 -13.48 10.26 13.26
C GLU A 74 -14.02 9.66 11.96
N GLN A 75 -14.01 10.44 10.88
CA GLN A 75 -14.50 10.00 9.58
C GLN A 75 -13.73 8.79 9.05
N ALA A 76 -12.41 8.76 9.19
CA ALA A 76 -11.59 7.62 8.76
C ALA A 76 -11.87 6.37 9.61
N THR A 77 -12.12 6.54 10.91
CA THR A 77 -12.52 5.43 11.78
C THR A 77 -13.89 4.89 11.40
N VAL A 78 -14.84 5.77 11.11
CA VAL A 78 -16.18 5.38 10.62
C VAL A 78 -16.11 4.70 9.27
N ALA A 79 -15.32 5.25 8.34
CA ALA A 79 -15.14 4.67 7.01
C ALA A 79 -14.58 3.25 7.05
N ARG A 80 -13.72 2.96 8.04
CA ARG A 80 -13.09 1.67 8.23
C ARG A 80 -13.89 0.70 9.10
N ASP A 81 -14.91 1.15 9.79
CA ASP A 81 -15.66 0.45 10.84
C ASP A 81 -14.85 0.16 12.13
N LEU A 82 -13.54 0.35 12.11
CA LEU A 82 -12.61 0.10 13.22
C LEU A 82 -11.44 1.08 13.14
N PRO A 83 -10.77 1.39 14.26
CA PRO A 83 -9.50 2.12 14.21
C PRO A 83 -8.48 1.39 13.33
N GLY A 84 -7.87 2.12 12.41
CA GLY A 84 -6.91 1.61 11.46
C GLY A 84 -5.52 2.23 11.61
N MET A 85 -4.80 2.33 10.49
CA MET A 85 -3.48 2.96 10.42
C MET A 85 -3.66 4.46 10.27
N ALA A 86 -3.67 5.19 11.41
CA ALA A 86 -4.12 6.56 11.51
C ALA A 86 -3.53 7.51 10.45
N ASP A 87 -2.22 7.54 10.33
CA ASP A 87 -1.50 8.41 9.39
C ASP A 87 -1.84 8.11 7.93
N VAL A 88 -1.91 6.84 7.57
CA VAL A 88 -2.15 6.41 6.19
C VAL A 88 -3.64 6.47 5.82
N ASP A 89 -4.54 6.06 6.71
CA ASP A 89 -5.97 6.07 6.46
C ASP A 89 -6.49 7.51 6.33
N PHE A 90 -6.01 8.42 7.17
CA PHE A 90 -6.40 9.83 7.16
C PHE A 90 -5.94 10.52 5.87
N SER A 91 -4.66 10.37 5.54
CA SER A 91 -4.09 10.91 4.29
C SER A 91 -4.86 10.42 3.07
N LEU A 92 -5.16 9.12 3.02
CA LEU A 92 -5.87 8.51 1.92
C LEU A 92 -7.31 9.02 1.81
N LEU A 93 -8.00 9.22 2.95
CA LEU A 93 -9.36 9.74 2.97
C LEU A 93 -9.42 11.16 2.40
N VAL A 94 -8.56 12.07 2.87
CA VAL A 94 -8.48 13.45 2.37
C VAL A 94 -8.13 13.44 0.88
N PHE A 95 -7.15 12.65 0.48
CA PHE A 95 -6.73 12.54 -0.91
C PHE A 95 -7.86 12.05 -1.83
N CYS A 96 -8.57 10.99 -1.42
CA CYS A 96 -9.73 10.48 -2.16
C CYS A 96 -10.85 11.51 -2.30
N GLY A 97 -11.12 12.27 -1.23
CA GLY A 97 -12.08 13.38 -1.28
C GLY A 97 -11.70 14.45 -2.29
N ASN A 98 -10.43 14.84 -2.36
CA ASN A 98 -9.92 15.82 -3.30
C ASN A 98 -10.00 15.32 -4.76
N ILE A 99 -9.69 14.04 -5.00
CA ILE A 99 -9.83 13.40 -6.31
C ILE A 99 -11.31 13.39 -6.73
N ARG A 100 -12.19 13.01 -5.80
CA ARG A 100 -13.64 12.89 -6.05
C ARG A 100 -14.27 14.19 -6.49
N ASN A 101 -13.76 15.33 -6.06
CA ASN A 101 -14.23 16.64 -6.51
C ASN A 101 -13.99 16.90 -8.01
N ARG A 102 -13.16 16.10 -8.67
CA ARG A 102 -12.79 16.27 -10.08
C ARG A 102 -13.22 15.10 -10.96
N VAL A 103 -13.13 13.86 -10.43
CA VAL A 103 -13.46 12.64 -11.17
C VAL A 103 -14.27 11.68 -10.30
N LYS A 104 -15.00 10.76 -10.95
CA LYS A 104 -15.76 9.71 -10.24
C LYS A 104 -14.99 8.40 -10.14
N VAL A 105 -14.07 8.17 -11.07
CA VAL A 105 -13.28 6.95 -11.18
C VAL A 105 -11.81 7.32 -11.31
N ALA A 106 -10.94 6.63 -10.58
CA ALA A 106 -9.50 6.75 -10.68
C ALA A 106 -8.84 5.37 -10.82
N LEU A 107 -7.67 5.31 -11.44
CA LEU A 107 -6.83 4.12 -11.49
C LEU A 107 -5.67 4.25 -10.50
N SER A 108 -5.31 3.14 -9.85
CA SER A 108 -4.19 3.07 -8.91
C SER A 108 -3.23 1.94 -9.30
N GLY A 109 -1.93 2.15 -9.02
CA GLY A 109 -0.88 1.15 -9.24
C GLY A 109 -0.75 0.11 -8.12
N GLU A 110 -1.65 0.08 -7.16
CA GLU A 110 -1.62 -0.91 -6.08
C GLU A 110 -1.72 -2.34 -6.62
N CYS A 111 -1.28 -3.29 -5.84
CA CYS A 111 -1.15 -4.72 -6.12
C CYS A 111 0.04 -5.10 -7.03
N ALA A 112 0.76 -4.16 -7.61
CA ALA A 112 1.90 -4.49 -8.45
C ALA A 112 3.09 -5.02 -7.63
N ASP A 113 3.41 -4.38 -6.52
CA ASP A 113 4.50 -4.83 -5.64
C ASP A 113 4.24 -6.23 -5.06
N GLU A 114 3.00 -6.54 -4.74
CA GLU A 114 2.56 -7.84 -4.26
C GLU A 114 2.67 -8.91 -5.34
N SER A 115 2.27 -8.57 -6.56
CA SER A 115 2.22 -9.50 -7.70
C SER A 115 3.58 -9.71 -8.35
N PHE A 116 4.47 -8.71 -8.34
CA PHE A 116 5.76 -8.72 -9.04
C PHE A 116 6.98 -8.66 -8.10
N GLY A 117 6.78 -8.68 -6.80
CA GLY A 117 7.88 -8.71 -5.82
C GLY A 117 8.64 -7.37 -5.72
N GLY A 118 7.94 -6.26 -5.76
CA GLY A 118 8.53 -4.91 -5.73
C GLY A 118 9.11 -4.50 -4.38
N TYR A 119 8.62 -5.05 -3.28
CA TYR A 119 9.03 -4.68 -1.94
C TYR A 119 10.48 -5.02 -1.60
N PRO A 120 11.13 -4.24 -0.71
CA PRO A 120 12.53 -4.46 -0.32
C PRO A 120 12.80 -5.85 0.26
N TRP A 121 11.87 -6.45 0.99
CA TRP A 121 12.06 -7.79 1.58
C TRP A 121 12.23 -8.91 0.56
N TYR A 122 11.80 -8.73 -0.69
CA TYR A 122 12.07 -9.70 -1.74
C TYR A 122 13.55 -9.70 -2.18
N ARG A 123 14.25 -8.59 -2.01
CA ARG A 123 15.65 -8.39 -2.43
C ARG A 123 16.64 -8.53 -1.27
N ASP A 124 16.20 -8.27 -0.04
CA ASP A 124 17.03 -8.36 1.14
C ASP A 124 17.23 -9.83 1.57
N PRO A 125 18.49 -10.38 1.53
CA PRO A 125 18.77 -11.77 1.90
C PRO A 125 18.40 -12.08 3.36
N GLU A 126 18.58 -11.13 4.27
CA GLU A 126 18.23 -11.29 5.68
C GLU A 126 16.73 -11.50 5.83
N SER A 127 15.91 -10.62 5.27
CA SER A 127 14.44 -10.74 5.29
C SER A 127 13.95 -12.04 4.66
N ARG A 128 14.61 -12.51 3.59
CA ARG A 128 14.26 -13.80 2.96
C ARG A 128 14.58 -15.00 3.85
N SER A 129 15.60 -14.92 4.69
CA SER A 129 16.00 -16.02 5.58
C SER A 129 15.13 -16.13 6.84
N LEU A 130 14.40 -15.07 7.21
CA LEU A 130 13.57 -15.06 8.41
C LEU A 130 12.26 -15.82 8.20
N GLU A 131 11.88 -16.63 9.20
CA GLU A 131 10.54 -17.21 9.27
C GLU A 131 9.53 -16.15 9.72
N GLY A 132 8.30 -16.24 9.19
CA GLY A 132 7.23 -15.32 9.54
C GLY A 132 6.85 -14.37 8.40
N PHE A 133 5.96 -13.46 8.70
CA PHE A 133 5.52 -12.41 7.76
C PHE A 133 6.63 -11.37 7.60
N PRO A 134 7.15 -11.11 6.38
CA PRO A 134 8.31 -10.21 6.19
C PRO A 134 8.11 -8.79 6.73
N TRP A 135 6.87 -8.30 6.70
CA TRP A 135 6.49 -6.95 7.16
C TRP A 135 6.10 -6.88 8.65
N SER A 136 6.13 -7.99 9.37
CA SER A 136 5.62 -8.08 10.75
C SER A 136 6.52 -8.92 11.65
N GLN A 137 7.78 -8.53 11.78
CA GLN A 137 8.76 -9.27 12.60
C GLN A 137 8.69 -8.90 14.10
N ASN A 138 8.21 -7.70 14.45
CA ASN A 138 8.22 -7.17 15.82
C ASN A 138 6.87 -7.35 16.55
N ILE A 139 6.38 -8.58 16.64
CA ILE A 139 5.08 -8.85 17.31
C ILE A 139 5.13 -8.46 18.79
N GLN A 140 6.26 -8.64 19.45
CA GLN A 140 6.39 -8.30 20.87
C GLN A 140 6.24 -6.80 21.12
N GLU A 141 6.84 -5.97 20.30
CA GLU A 141 6.71 -4.51 20.41
C GLU A 141 5.28 -4.08 20.09
N ARG A 142 4.68 -4.64 19.04
CA ARG A 142 3.30 -4.36 18.63
C ARG A 142 2.26 -4.74 19.66
N THR A 143 2.55 -5.70 20.53
CA THR A 143 1.66 -6.15 21.59
C THR A 143 1.97 -5.58 22.96
N SER A 144 3.02 -4.76 23.08
CA SER A 144 3.47 -4.19 24.35
C SER A 144 2.44 -3.31 25.06
N PHE A 145 1.48 -2.75 24.34
CA PHE A 145 0.39 -1.94 24.89
C PHE A 145 -0.80 -2.77 25.39
N LEU A 146 -0.83 -4.07 25.11
CA LEU A 146 -1.92 -4.95 25.57
C LEU A 146 -1.78 -5.23 27.07
N SER A 147 -2.93 -5.32 27.75
CA SER A 147 -2.93 -5.62 29.18
C SER A 147 -2.39 -7.03 29.49
N PRO A 148 -1.70 -7.24 30.63
CA PRO A 148 -1.25 -8.58 31.04
C PRO A 148 -2.40 -9.60 31.13
N GLN A 149 -3.60 -9.15 31.55
CA GLN A 149 -4.77 -10.01 31.63
C GLN A 149 -5.21 -10.53 30.23
N LEU A 150 -5.07 -9.70 29.19
CA LEU A 150 -5.35 -10.10 27.83
C LEU A 150 -4.27 -11.03 27.29
N LEU A 151 -2.99 -10.70 27.50
CA LEU A 151 -1.85 -11.53 27.08
C LEU A 151 -1.85 -12.92 27.72
N ASN A 152 -2.39 -13.05 28.94
CA ASN A 152 -2.59 -14.35 29.59
C ASN A 152 -3.70 -15.21 28.97
N LYS A 153 -4.59 -14.61 28.19
CA LYS A 153 -5.70 -15.30 27.49
C LYS A 153 -5.40 -15.61 26.04
N ILE A 154 -4.54 -14.82 25.43
CA ILE A 154 -4.14 -14.95 24.02
C ILE A 154 -2.61 -14.95 23.94
N ASP A 155 -2.04 -15.80 23.10
CA ASP A 155 -0.63 -15.71 22.71
C ASP A 155 -0.55 -15.10 21.29
N PRO A 156 -0.25 -13.79 21.17
CA PRO A 156 -0.18 -13.13 19.88
C PRO A 156 0.93 -13.68 18.97
N ARG A 157 2.03 -14.18 19.56
CA ARG A 157 3.13 -14.78 18.79
C ARG A 157 2.72 -16.10 18.19
N GLU A 158 2.15 -16.98 19.01
CA GLU A 158 1.65 -18.28 18.56
C GLU A 158 0.57 -18.07 17.48
N TYR A 159 -0.39 -17.17 17.70
CA TYR A 159 -1.41 -16.86 16.73
C TYR A 159 -0.83 -16.42 15.37
N VAL A 160 0.12 -15.48 15.36
CA VAL A 160 0.72 -14.99 14.11
C VAL A 160 1.54 -16.09 13.44
N TYR A 161 2.28 -16.89 14.23
CA TYR A 161 3.08 -18.00 13.72
C TYR A 161 2.21 -19.11 13.12
N ASP A 162 1.11 -19.45 13.74
CA ASP A 162 0.16 -20.43 13.20
C ASP A 162 -0.48 -19.96 11.90
N LYS A 163 -0.85 -18.68 11.80
CA LYS A 163 -1.34 -18.09 10.54
C LYS A 163 -0.29 -18.16 9.44
N TYR A 164 0.95 -17.82 9.77
CA TYR A 164 2.06 -17.94 8.85
C TYR A 164 2.23 -19.40 8.36
N ARG A 165 2.35 -20.35 9.27
CA ARG A 165 2.53 -21.77 8.93
C ARG A 165 1.37 -22.35 8.13
N CYS A 166 0.16 -22.02 8.51
CA CYS A 166 -1.03 -22.43 7.77
C CYS A 166 -0.98 -21.92 6.33
N THR A 167 -0.59 -20.66 6.13
CA THR A 167 -0.55 -20.06 4.80
C THR A 167 0.55 -20.69 3.94
N ILE A 168 1.76 -20.86 4.46
CA ILE A 168 2.84 -21.49 3.66
C ILE A 168 2.59 -22.96 3.37
N SER A 169 1.90 -23.67 4.25
CA SER A 169 1.54 -25.08 4.02
C SER A 169 0.57 -25.30 2.85
N GLN A 170 -0.12 -24.24 2.44
CA GLN A 170 -1.05 -24.24 1.30
C GLN A 170 -0.37 -23.86 -0.03
N CYS A 171 0.95 -23.55 0.00
CA CYS A 171 1.67 -23.21 -1.22
C CYS A 171 1.92 -24.45 -2.06
N ASP A 172 1.47 -24.41 -3.31
CA ASP A 172 1.80 -25.44 -4.30
C ASP A 172 3.28 -25.32 -4.72
N ILE A 173 4.11 -26.18 -4.16
CA ILE A 173 5.53 -26.24 -4.49
C ILE A 173 5.78 -27.42 -5.44
N LEU A 174 6.24 -27.10 -6.65
CA LEU A 174 6.52 -28.14 -7.65
C LEU A 174 7.75 -28.98 -7.24
N PRO A 175 7.77 -30.28 -7.61
CA PRO A 175 8.96 -31.10 -7.43
C PRO A 175 10.19 -30.50 -8.14
N GLY A 176 11.33 -30.48 -7.48
CA GLY A 176 12.56 -29.91 -8.02
C GLY A 176 12.72 -28.40 -7.84
N THR A 177 11.76 -27.72 -7.19
CA THR A 177 11.89 -26.30 -6.83
C THR A 177 13.04 -26.14 -5.84
N SER A 178 13.97 -25.21 -6.11
CA SER A 178 15.05 -24.86 -5.19
C SER A 178 14.50 -24.17 -3.92
N ASP A 179 15.28 -24.18 -2.83
CA ASP A 179 14.87 -23.54 -1.58
C ASP A 179 14.64 -22.03 -1.75
N GLN A 180 15.43 -21.39 -2.60
CA GLN A 180 15.24 -19.96 -2.92
C GLN A 180 13.92 -19.71 -3.65
N GLU A 181 13.59 -20.50 -4.66
CA GLU A 181 12.32 -20.37 -5.38
C GLU A 181 11.12 -20.70 -4.50
N ARG A 182 11.27 -21.74 -3.67
CA ARG A 182 10.26 -22.07 -2.65
C ARG A 182 9.98 -20.87 -1.77
N ARG A 183 11.03 -20.27 -1.20
CA ARG A 183 10.89 -19.10 -0.32
C ARG A 183 10.26 -17.92 -1.02
N MET A 184 10.60 -17.65 -2.26
CA MET A 184 9.97 -16.59 -3.05
C MET A 184 8.49 -16.83 -3.26
N LYS A 185 8.07 -18.05 -3.59
CA LYS A 185 6.65 -18.42 -3.72
C LYS A 185 5.89 -18.28 -2.41
N GLU A 186 6.47 -18.73 -1.29
CA GLU A 186 5.88 -18.55 0.05
C GLU A 186 5.66 -17.06 0.35
N MET A 187 6.67 -16.23 0.11
CA MET A 187 6.59 -14.78 0.35
C MET A 187 5.53 -14.12 -0.54
N MET A 188 5.43 -14.49 -1.81
CA MET A 188 4.37 -14.00 -2.70
C MET A 188 3.00 -14.41 -2.20
N ASN A 189 2.81 -15.66 -1.80
CA ASN A 189 1.54 -16.15 -1.27
C ASN A 189 1.14 -15.40 0.01
N LEU A 190 2.09 -15.18 0.93
CA LEU A 190 1.87 -14.37 2.12
C LEU A 190 1.44 -12.93 1.77
N ASN A 191 2.12 -12.31 0.80
CA ASN A 191 1.78 -10.95 0.36
C ASN A 191 0.37 -10.88 -0.22
N VAL A 192 0.03 -11.78 -1.13
CA VAL A 192 -1.29 -11.80 -1.79
C VAL A 192 -2.42 -12.09 -0.79
N GLN A 193 -2.23 -13.05 0.11
CA GLN A 193 -3.30 -13.45 1.04
C GLN A 193 -3.49 -12.50 2.22
N TRP A 194 -2.47 -11.75 2.63
CA TRP A 194 -2.52 -10.93 3.84
C TRP A 194 -2.26 -9.46 3.59
N PHE A 195 -1.10 -9.13 3.03
CA PHE A 195 -0.70 -7.74 2.90
C PHE A 195 -1.54 -7.01 1.86
N MET A 196 -1.67 -7.59 0.68
CA MET A 196 -2.49 -7.05 -0.41
C MET A 196 -3.95 -6.86 0.01
N GLN A 197 -4.54 -7.86 0.71
CA GLN A 197 -5.92 -7.75 1.19
C GLN A 197 -6.10 -6.55 2.14
N THR A 198 -5.13 -6.31 3.01
CA THR A 198 -5.16 -5.16 3.93
C THR A 198 -5.08 -3.83 3.16
N LEU A 199 -4.25 -3.75 2.13
CA LEU A 199 -4.13 -2.55 1.30
C LEU A 199 -5.39 -2.28 0.48
N LEU A 200 -5.94 -3.31 -0.13
CA LEU A 200 -7.19 -3.21 -0.90
C LEU A 200 -8.37 -2.80 -0.04
N ASP A 201 -8.56 -3.43 1.13
CA ASP A 201 -9.63 -3.06 2.07
C ASP A 201 -9.50 -1.60 2.49
N ARG A 202 -8.29 -1.14 2.82
CA ARG A 202 -8.04 0.26 3.15
C ARG A 202 -8.38 1.19 1.99
N LYS A 203 -7.91 0.87 0.79
CA LYS A 203 -8.16 1.68 -0.41
C LYS A 203 -9.65 1.78 -0.72
N ASP A 204 -10.34 0.64 -0.73
CA ASP A 204 -11.76 0.57 -1.02
C ASP A 204 -12.57 1.39 -0.01
N ARG A 205 -12.35 1.18 1.28
CA ARG A 205 -13.09 1.87 2.34
C ARG A 205 -12.90 3.39 2.30
N MET A 206 -11.67 3.88 2.18
CA MET A 206 -11.39 5.31 2.15
C MET A 206 -11.92 5.97 0.87
N SER A 207 -11.76 5.31 -0.27
CA SER A 207 -12.24 5.85 -1.54
C SER A 207 -13.75 5.81 -1.65
N MET A 208 -14.39 4.71 -1.27
CA MET A 208 -15.85 4.57 -1.33
C MET A 208 -16.57 5.46 -0.33
N TYR A 209 -16.02 5.67 0.87
CA TYR A 209 -16.54 6.66 1.81
C TYR A 209 -16.55 8.07 1.21
N SER A 210 -15.54 8.40 0.42
CA SER A 210 -15.46 9.66 -0.34
C SER A 210 -16.33 9.68 -1.61
N GLY A 211 -16.96 8.56 -1.98
CA GLY A 211 -17.72 8.39 -3.22
C GLY A 211 -16.84 8.32 -4.48
N LEU A 212 -15.56 7.94 -4.34
CA LEU A 212 -14.62 7.74 -5.43
C LEU A 212 -14.47 6.24 -5.71
N GLU A 213 -14.73 5.81 -6.94
CA GLU A 213 -14.40 4.45 -7.38
C GLU A 213 -12.92 4.37 -7.76
N VAL A 214 -12.14 3.56 -7.06
CA VAL A 214 -10.74 3.30 -7.41
C VAL A 214 -10.62 1.90 -8.01
N ARG A 215 -10.03 1.81 -9.19
CA ARG A 215 -9.74 0.55 -9.88
C ARG A 215 -8.24 0.25 -9.82
N VAL A 216 -7.90 -1.01 -9.62
CA VAL A 216 -6.54 -1.53 -9.42
C VAL A 216 -6.20 -2.57 -10.49
N PRO A 217 -5.75 -2.17 -11.69
CA PRO A 217 -5.57 -3.07 -12.84
C PRO A 217 -4.61 -4.24 -12.59
N PHE A 218 -3.69 -4.14 -11.62
CA PHE A 218 -2.78 -5.23 -11.27
C PHE A 218 -3.41 -6.32 -10.39
N CYS A 219 -4.64 -6.11 -9.96
CA CYS A 219 -5.40 -7.05 -9.14
C CYS A 219 -6.60 -7.69 -9.88
N ASP A 220 -6.70 -7.44 -11.17
CA ASP A 220 -7.76 -7.96 -12.04
C ASP A 220 -7.40 -9.35 -12.61
#